data_dc85b1ebf97af91f27f7f305bf62afbe
#
_entry.id   dc85b1ebf97af91f27f7f305bf62afbe
#
_cell.length_a   1.000
_cell.length_b   1.000
_cell.length_c   1.000
_cell.angle_alpha   90.00
_cell.angle_beta   90.00
_cell.angle_gamma   90.00
#
_symmetry.space_group_name_H-M   'P 1'
#
loop_
_entity.id
_entity.type
_entity.pdbx_description
1 polymer ?
#
loop_
_entity_poly.entity_id
_entity_poly.type
_entity_poly.pdbx_seq_one_letter_code
_entity_poly.pdbx_strand_id
1 'polypeptide(L)'
;LKQKSLDLQIREAYLEGLSALEEGDVLFAARKFNEVELLYPQSDLAPKSSLMAAYSYYVQDYYEDCIMELDRFLKVYPKDKNLDYANYMLGIAFYEQIVDEKKDTFSIIKAKGYFEYLIQNYPNTEYAVDASFKLELIKDVLASKELYIGRYYVDKKKWIPAINRFKNVVNKYDTTIYIEEALYRLVEIHYLLGLKEEAKK
;
A
#
# COMPACT_ATOMS: atom_id res chain seq x y z
N LEU A 1 -48.36 -10.00 8.16
CA LEU A 1 -47.12 -9.41 7.74
C LEU A 1 -46.54 -10.27 6.62
N LYS A 2 -46.60 -9.82 5.35
CA LYS A 2 -45.92 -10.49 4.23
C LYS A 2 -44.42 -10.46 4.51
N GLN A 3 -43.82 -11.63 4.66
CA GLN A 3 -42.37 -11.75 4.75
C GLN A 3 -41.78 -11.20 3.44
N LYS A 4 -40.94 -10.15 3.53
CA LYS A 4 -40.25 -9.60 2.37
C LYS A 4 -39.43 -10.73 1.73
N SER A 5 -39.39 -10.77 0.39
CA SER A 5 -38.51 -11.73 -0.28
C SER A 5 -37.04 -11.43 0.11
N LEU A 6 -36.23 -12.47 0.18
CA LEU A 6 -34.81 -12.35 0.55
C LEU A 6 -34.09 -11.35 -0.37
N ASP A 7 -34.38 -11.39 -1.68
CA ASP A 7 -33.80 -10.45 -2.65
C ASP A 7 -34.16 -8.99 -2.36
N LEU A 8 -35.35 -8.73 -1.83
CA LEU A 8 -35.75 -7.38 -1.48
C LEU A 8 -35.00 -6.91 -0.22
N GLN A 9 -34.81 -7.78 0.76
CA GLN A 9 -34.03 -7.47 1.99
C GLN A 9 -32.56 -7.15 1.66
N ILE A 10 -31.94 -7.94 0.78
CA ILE A 10 -30.56 -7.72 0.31
C ILE A 10 -30.41 -6.37 -0.37
N ARG A 11 -31.35 -6.04 -1.29
CA ARG A 11 -31.32 -4.75 -2.01
C ARG A 11 -31.56 -3.58 -1.07
N GLU A 12 -32.49 -3.70 -0.12
CA GLU A 12 -32.76 -2.67 0.88
C GLU A 12 -31.52 -2.43 1.76
N ALA A 13 -30.91 -3.49 2.29
CA ALA A 13 -29.68 -3.36 3.10
C ALA A 13 -28.53 -2.71 2.31
N TYR A 14 -28.37 -3.07 1.03
CA TYR A 14 -27.38 -2.45 0.15
C TYR A 14 -27.64 -0.94 -0.06
N LEU A 15 -28.90 -0.56 -0.32
CA LEU A 15 -29.29 0.84 -0.52
C LEU A 15 -29.19 1.65 0.78
N GLU A 16 -29.54 1.07 1.92
CA GLU A 16 -29.32 1.69 3.23
C GLU A 16 -27.84 1.94 3.49
N GLY A 17 -26.96 0.98 3.10
CA GLY A 17 -25.52 1.16 3.17
C GLY A 17 -25.01 2.30 2.30
N LEU A 18 -25.53 2.45 1.08
CA LEU A 18 -25.17 3.57 0.20
C LEU A 18 -25.63 4.91 0.77
N SER A 19 -26.88 5.01 1.25
CA SER A 19 -27.40 6.23 1.86
C SER A 19 -26.58 6.65 3.08
N ALA A 20 -26.28 5.69 3.95
CA ALA A 20 -25.45 5.95 5.13
C ALA A 20 -24.04 6.43 4.77
N LEU A 21 -23.45 5.88 3.69
CA LEU A 21 -22.14 6.32 3.21
C LEU A 21 -22.20 7.77 2.70
N GLU A 22 -23.25 8.13 1.95
CA GLU A 22 -23.47 9.50 1.48
C GLU A 22 -23.72 10.48 2.64
N GLU A 23 -24.38 10.04 3.71
CA GLU A 23 -24.61 10.81 4.93
C GLU A 23 -23.37 10.91 5.85
N GLY A 24 -22.33 10.13 5.56
CA GLY A 24 -21.09 10.08 6.33
C GLY A 24 -21.12 9.15 7.54
N ASP A 25 -22.20 8.36 7.73
CA ASP A 25 -22.26 7.30 8.75
C ASP A 25 -21.61 6.00 8.23
N VAL A 26 -20.28 6.03 8.12
CA VAL A 26 -19.50 4.97 7.51
C VAL A 26 -19.54 3.67 8.29
N LEU A 27 -19.67 3.71 9.63
CA LEU A 27 -19.78 2.51 10.45
C LEU A 27 -21.12 1.81 10.25
N PHE A 28 -22.19 2.59 10.12
CA PHE A 28 -23.50 2.03 9.78
C PHE A 28 -23.49 1.50 8.34
N ALA A 29 -22.88 2.24 7.39
CA ALA A 29 -22.71 1.79 6.01
C ALA A 29 -21.97 0.44 5.93
N ALA A 30 -20.80 0.32 6.57
CA ALA A 30 -20.04 -0.93 6.60
C ALA A 30 -20.84 -2.09 7.17
N ARG A 31 -21.58 -1.87 8.26
CA ARG A 31 -22.45 -2.88 8.85
C ARG A 31 -23.55 -3.32 7.89
N LYS A 32 -24.19 -2.38 7.16
CA LYS A 32 -25.22 -2.69 6.18
C LYS A 32 -24.68 -3.47 4.98
N PHE A 33 -23.50 -3.12 4.49
CA PHE A 33 -22.85 -3.89 3.44
C PHE A 33 -22.48 -5.31 3.91
N ASN A 34 -21.99 -5.48 5.14
CA ASN A 34 -21.70 -6.79 5.70
C ASN A 34 -22.98 -7.62 5.95
N GLU A 35 -24.12 -6.96 6.27
CA GLU A 35 -25.44 -7.62 6.37
C GLU A 35 -25.85 -8.25 5.03
N VAL A 36 -25.61 -7.59 3.90
CA VAL A 36 -25.89 -8.13 2.55
C VAL A 36 -25.12 -9.43 2.32
N GLU A 37 -23.83 -9.46 2.62
CA GLU A 37 -23.02 -10.66 2.47
C GLU A 37 -23.47 -11.80 3.41
N LEU A 38 -23.82 -11.46 4.65
CA LEU A 38 -24.31 -12.43 5.65
C LEU A 38 -25.66 -13.05 5.27
N LEU A 39 -26.58 -12.24 4.74
CA LEU A 39 -27.93 -12.70 4.36
C LEU A 39 -27.88 -13.65 3.17
N TYR A 40 -27.01 -13.38 2.18
CA TYR A 40 -26.93 -14.23 1.00
C TYR A 40 -25.53 -14.20 0.37
N PRO A 41 -24.59 -14.99 0.88
CA PRO A 41 -23.20 -14.99 0.45
C PRO A 41 -22.98 -15.47 -1.00
N GLN A 42 -23.99 -16.12 -1.60
CA GLN A 42 -23.96 -16.59 -2.99
C GLN A 42 -24.47 -15.56 -4.01
N SER A 43 -24.89 -14.38 -3.56
CA SER A 43 -25.40 -13.35 -4.48
C SER A 43 -24.26 -12.62 -5.18
N ASP A 44 -24.53 -12.11 -6.36
CA ASP A 44 -23.61 -11.24 -7.11
C ASP A 44 -23.31 -9.91 -6.36
N LEU A 45 -24.16 -9.55 -5.39
CA LEU A 45 -23.97 -8.38 -4.54
C LEU A 45 -23.03 -8.64 -3.36
N ALA A 46 -22.86 -9.89 -2.91
CA ALA A 46 -22.05 -10.21 -1.75
C ALA A 46 -20.57 -9.75 -1.89
N PRO A 47 -19.84 -10.10 -2.98
CA PRO A 47 -18.48 -9.60 -3.15
C PRO A 47 -18.41 -8.07 -3.25
N LYS A 48 -19.37 -7.47 -3.96
CA LYS A 48 -19.44 -6.02 -4.10
C LYS A 48 -19.68 -5.34 -2.75
N SER A 49 -20.57 -5.89 -1.93
CA SER A 49 -20.86 -5.37 -0.60
C SER A 49 -19.66 -5.48 0.34
N SER A 50 -18.91 -6.57 0.29
CA SER A 50 -17.67 -6.72 1.04
C SER A 50 -16.66 -5.62 0.69
N LEU A 51 -16.49 -5.30 -0.61
CA LEU A 51 -15.64 -4.19 -1.04
C LEU A 51 -16.18 -2.83 -0.61
N MET A 52 -17.50 -2.64 -0.63
CA MET A 52 -18.13 -1.40 -0.15
C MET A 52 -17.97 -1.21 1.36
N ALA A 53 -18.00 -2.30 2.15
CA ALA A 53 -17.69 -2.26 3.57
C ALA A 53 -16.24 -1.80 3.81
N ALA A 54 -15.28 -2.39 3.09
CA ALA A 54 -13.88 -1.97 3.16
C ALA A 54 -13.69 -0.49 2.77
N TYR A 55 -14.36 -0.05 1.69
CA TYR A 55 -14.32 1.35 1.25
C TYR A 55 -14.92 2.29 2.30
N SER A 56 -16.00 1.88 2.98
CA SER A 56 -16.60 2.68 4.05
C SER A 56 -15.62 2.93 5.20
N TYR A 57 -14.86 1.92 5.60
CA TYR A 57 -13.80 2.09 6.60
C TYR A 57 -12.69 3.01 6.10
N TYR A 58 -12.26 2.85 4.84
CA TYR A 58 -11.21 3.67 4.25
C TYR A 58 -11.52 5.17 4.25
N VAL A 59 -12.75 5.56 3.94
CA VAL A 59 -13.19 6.97 3.82
C VAL A 59 -13.04 7.75 5.14
N GLN A 60 -13.02 7.05 6.27
CA GLN A 60 -12.81 7.67 7.60
C GLN A 60 -11.50 7.26 8.26
N ASP A 61 -10.50 6.90 7.46
CA ASP A 61 -9.15 6.57 7.93
C ASP A 61 -9.08 5.37 8.90
N TYR A 62 -10.14 4.52 8.93
CA TYR A 62 -10.12 3.24 9.65
C TYR A 62 -9.36 2.19 8.84
N TYR A 63 -8.06 2.45 8.61
CA TYR A 63 -7.23 1.64 7.70
C TYR A 63 -7.07 0.19 8.17
N GLU A 64 -7.01 -0.04 9.47
CA GLU A 64 -6.89 -1.41 10.02
C GLU A 64 -8.14 -2.24 9.71
N ASP A 65 -9.34 -1.68 9.91
CA ASP A 65 -10.61 -2.34 9.60
C ASP A 65 -10.76 -2.54 8.08
N CYS A 66 -10.37 -1.54 7.29
CA CYS A 66 -10.33 -1.65 5.83
C CYS A 66 -9.43 -2.82 5.37
N ILE A 67 -8.21 -2.92 5.92
CA ILE A 67 -7.27 -4.00 5.60
C ILE A 67 -7.84 -5.36 5.99
N MET A 68 -8.46 -5.47 7.17
CA MET A 68 -9.08 -6.72 7.61
C MET A 68 -10.19 -7.18 6.66
N GLU A 69 -11.06 -6.27 6.22
CA GLU A 69 -12.13 -6.56 5.26
C GLU A 69 -11.58 -6.97 3.88
N LEU A 70 -10.57 -6.27 3.39
CA LEU A 70 -9.95 -6.59 2.10
C LEU A 70 -9.21 -7.93 2.14
N ASP A 71 -8.48 -8.22 3.21
CA ASP A 71 -7.82 -9.52 3.41
C ASP A 71 -8.85 -10.66 3.49
N ARG A 72 -10.01 -10.41 4.09
CA ARG A 72 -11.13 -11.35 4.11
C ARG A 72 -11.70 -11.53 2.71
N PHE A 73 -11.93 -10.43 1.99
CA PHE A 73 -12.42 -10.45 0.61
C PHE A 73 -11.53 -11.31 -0.30
N LEU A 74 -10.22 -11.12 -0.27
CA LEU A 74 -9.29 -11.90 -1.08
C LEU A 74 -9.33 -13.41 -0.78
N LYS A 75 -9.62 -13.78 0.47
CA LYS A 75 -9.74 -15.18 0.89
C LYS A 75 -11.08 -15.81 0.47
N VAL A 76 -12.17 -15.05 0.59
CA VAL A 76 -13.54 -15.55 0.33
C VAL A 76 -13.84 -15.53 -1.17
N TYR A 77 -13.33 -14.52 -1.90
CA TYR A 77 -13.62 -14.30 -3.31
C TYR A 77 -12.35 -14.30 -4.20
N PRO A 78 -11.55 -15.39 -4.20
CA PRO A 78 -10.24 -15.43 -4.87
C PRO A 78 -10.30 -15.39 -6.41
N LYS A 79 -11.50 -15.40 -6.99
CA LYS A 79 -11.75 -15.34 -8.43
C LYS A 79 -12.66 -14.17 -8.82
N ASP A 80 -12.90 -13.24 -7.93
CA ASP A 80 -13.73 -12.07 -8.23
C ASP A 80 -13.04 -11.17 -9.28
N LYS A 81 -13.85 -10.51 -10.08
CA LYS A 81 -13.36 -9.61 -11.14
C LYS A 81 -12.70 -8.33 -10.61
N ASN A 82 -12.94 -7.97 -9.35
CA ASN A 82 -12.43 -6.75 -8.72
C ASN A 82 -11.20 -7.03 -7.80
N LEU A 83 -10.45 -8.11 -8.07
CA LEU A 83 -9.22 -8.40 -7.31
C LEU A 83 -8.15 -7.32 -7.49
N ASP A 84 -8.11 -6.68 -8.65
CA ASP A 84 -7.25 -5.53 -8.93
C ASP A 84 -7.58 -4.36 -7.99
N TYR A 85 -8.86 -3.98 -7.89
CA TYR A 85 -9.33 -2.95 -6.97
C TYR A 85 -9.03 -3.29 -5.50
N ALA A 86 -9.29 -4.54 -5.08
CA ALA A 86 -9.01 -4.96 -3.69
C ALA A 86 -7.52 -4.86 -3.34
N ASN A 87 -6.63 -5.30 -4.23
CA ASN A 87 -5.19 -5.18 -4.03
C ASN A 87 -4.72 -3.72 -4.06
N TYR A 88 -5.31 -2.88 -4.92
CA TYR A 88 -5.05 -1.45 -4.95
C TYR A 88 -5.42 -0.80 -3.62
N MET A 89 -6.62 -1.06 -3.11
CA MET A 89 -7.10 -0.52 -1.84
C MET A 89 -6.23 -0.96 -0.65
N LEU A 90 -5.75 -2.21 -0.65
CA LEU A 90 -4.77 -2.67 0.35
C LEU A 90 -3.47 -1.86 0.27
N GLY A 91 -2.94 -1.67 -0.94
CA GLY A 91 -1.75 -0.83 -1.16
C GLY A 91 -1.94 0.58 -0.63
N ILE A 92 -3.08 1.22 -0.95
CA ILE A 92 -3.42 2.58 -0.48
C ILE A 92 -3.59 2.62 1.04
N ALA A 93 -4.35 1.68 1.63
CA ALA A 93 -4.57 1.66 3.07
C ALA A 93 -3.27 1.53 3.88
N PHE A 94 -2.29 0.77 3.38
CA PHE A 94 -0.95 0.75 3.97
C PHE A 94 -0.15 2.02 3.69
N TYR A 95 -0.30 2.61 2.49
CA TYR A 95 0.40 3.82 2.10
C TYR A 95 0.00 5.02 2.97
N GLU A 96 -1.30 5.21 3.21
CA GLU A 96 -1.82 6.30 4.05
C GLU A 96 -1.43 6.18 5.53
N GLN A 97 -1.08 4.99 6.00
CA GLN A 97 -0.55 4.77 7.35
C GLN A 97 0.93 5.16 7.51
N ILE A 98 1.59 5.66 6.47
CA ILE A 98 2.98 6.12 6.56
C ILE A 98 3.00 7.51 7.17
N VAL A 99 3.09 7.59 8.49
CA VAL A 99 3.15 8.86 9.25
C VAL A 99 4.59 9.35 9.41
N ASP A 100 5.53 8.46 9.73
CA ASP A 100 6.95 8.75 9.87
C ASP A 100 7.77 7.81 8.96
N GLU A 101 8.21 8.34 7.84
CA GLU A 101 9.01 7.62 6.83
C GLU A 101 10.25 6.91 7.42
N LYS A 102 10.78 7.40 8.52
CA LYS A 102 11.95 6.81 9.19
C LYS A 102 11.58 5.63 10.07
N LYS A 103 10.35 5.56 10.58
CA LYS A 103 9.90 4.54 11.53
C LYS A 103 8.99 3.49 10.91
N ASP A 104 8.08 3.90 10.03
CA ASP A 104 6.97 3.04 9.54
C ASP A 104 7.39 2.10 8.40
N THR A 105 8.49 1.38 8.63
CA THR A 105 9.05 0.46 7.62
C THR A 105 8.07 -0.65 7.23
N PHE A 106 7.21 -1.09 8.15
CA PHE A 106 6.25 -2.15 7.88
C PHE A 106 5.21 -1.71 6.84
N SER A 107 4.56 -0.57 7.05
CA SER A 107 3.53 -0.03 6.14
C SER A 107 4.12 0.28 4.77
N ILE A 108 5.32 0.86 4.71
CA ILE A 108 6.05 1.12 3.46
C ILE A 108 6.30 -0.19 2.68
N ILE A 109 6.79 -1.24 3.33
CA ILE A 109 7.08 -2.53 2.66
C ILE A 109 5.78 -3.19 2.19
N LYS A 110 4.71 -3.12 2.98
CA LYS A 110 3.40 -3.66 2.60
C LYS A 110 2.82 -2.94 1.40
N ALA A 111 2.75 -1.60 1.45
CA ALA A 111 2.27 -0.79 0.32
C ALA A 111 3.07 -1.09 -0.96
N LYS A 112 4.40 -1.10 -0.86
CA LYS A 112 5.29 -1.45 -1.97
C LYS A 112 4.94 -2.82 -2.57
N GLY A 113 4.77 -3.84 -1.74
CA GLY A 113 4.46 -5.20 -2.19
C GLY A 113 3.13 -5.30 -2.93
N TYR A 114 2.08 -4.63 -2.45
CA TYR A 114 0.77 -4.60 -3.12
C TYR A 114 0.83 -3.84 -4.45
N PHE A 115 1.53 -2.71 -4.51
CA PHE A 115 1.68 -1.95 -5.75
C PHE A 115 2.51 -2.71 -6.80
N GLU A 116 3.61 -3.35 -6.40
CA GLU A 116 4.40 -4.21 -7.30
C GLU A 116 3.56 -5.39 -7.83
N TYR A 117 2.80 -6.05 -6.96
CA TYR A 117 1.89 -7.12 -7.35
C TYR A 117 0.84 -6.65 -8.36
N LEU A 118 0.25 -5.48 -8.13
CA LEU A 118 -0.77 -4.91 -9.00
C LEU A 118 -0.20 -4.60 -10.40
N ILE A 119 0.96 -3.94 -10.46
CA ILE A 119 1.63 -3.60 -11.73
C ILE A 119 1.99 -4.87 -12.51
N GLN A 120 2.42 -5.91 -11.81
CA GLN A 120 2.82 -7.18 -12.45
C GLN A 120 1.63 -7.98 -12.97
N ASN A 121 0.53 -8.06 -12.20
CA ASN A 121 -0.59 -8.97 -12.50
C ASN A 121 -1.76 -8.28 -13.23
N TYR A 122 -1.88 -6.95 -13.10
CA TYR A 122 -2.97 -6.16 -13.69
C TYR A 122 -2.44 -4.90 -14.43
N PRO A 123 -1.44 -5.02 -15.32
CA PRO A 123 -0.70 -3.88 -15.89
C PRO A 123 -1.55 -2.90 -16.71
N ASN A 124 -2.72 -3.33 -17.19
CA ASN A 124 -3.59 -2.53 -18.07
C ASN A 124 -4.71 -1.80 -17.32
N THR A 125 -4.69 -1.80 -15.99
CA THR A 125 -5.69 -1.11 -15.16
C THR A 125 -5.25 0.30 -14.80
N GLU A 126 -6.21 1.21 -14.61
CA GLU A 126 -5.93 2.55 -14.08
C GLU A 126 -5.30 2.48 -12.67
N TYR A 127 -5.63 1.45 -11.89
CA TYR A 127 -5.03 1.19 -10.58
C TYR A 127 -3.52 0.91 -10.69
N ALA A 128 -3.07 0.18 -11.70
CA ALA A 128 -1.65 -0.09 -11.92
C ALA A 128 -0.88 1.18 -12.33
N VAL A 129 -1.53 2.07 -13.06
CA VAL A 129 -0.92 3.37 -13.43
C VAL A 129 -0.71 4.21 -12.17
N ASP A 130 -1.72 4.39 -11.33
CA ASP A 130 -1.59 5.14 -10.07
C ASP A 130 -0.59 4.46 -9.11
N ALA A 131 -0.66 3.13 -8.99
CA ALA A 131 0.28 2.34 -8.18
C ALA A 131 1.74 2.56 -8.60
N SER A 132 2.01 2.74 -9.90
CA SER A 132 3.37 3.01 -10.38
C SER A 132 3.90 4.37 -9.91
N PHE A 133 3.08 5.42 -9.90
CA PHE A 133 3.47 6.72 -9.34
C PHE A 133 3.72 6.65 -7.83
N LYS A 134 2.85 5.97 -7.08
CA LYS A 134 3.04 5.78 -5.63
C LYS A 134 4.28 4.94 -5.31
N LEU A 135 4.59 3.97 -6.16
CA LEU A 135 5.78 3.15 -6.02
C LEU A 135 7.08 3.98 -6.18
N GLU A 136 7.10 4.93 -7.11
CA GLU A 136 8.25 5.85 -7.23
C GLU A 136 8.41 6.73 -5.98
N LEU A 137 7.32 7.25 -5.43
CA LEU A 137 7.37 8.00 -4.16
C LEU A 137 7.89 7.13 -3.00
N ILE A 138 7.46 5.87 -2.92
CA ILE A 138 7.98 4.91 -1.94
C ILE A 138 9.49 4.66 -2.13
N LYS A 139 9.96 4.56 -3.36
CA LYS A 139 11.40 4.41 -3.65
C LYS A 139 12.21 5.60 -3.14
N ASP A 140 11.71 6.83 -3.35
CA ASP A 140 12.34 8.04 -2.83
C ASP A 140 12.43 8.01 -1.29
N VAL A 141 11.36 7.62 -0.61
CA VAL A 141 11.33 7.46 0.85
C VAL A 141 12.38 6.45 1.31
N LEU A 142 12.45 5.28 0.66
CA LEU A 142 13.39 4.23 1.02
C LEU A 142 14.84 4.64 0.74
N ALA A 143 15.10 5.31 -0.38
CA ALA A 143 16.43 5.85 -0.71
C ALA A 143 16.87 6.91 0.31
N SER A 144 16.00 7.86 0.65
CA SER A 144 16.24 8.86 1.71
C SER A 144 16.62 8.22 3.03
N LYS A 145 15.90 7.15 3.42
CA LYS A 145 16.20 6.39 4.65
C LYS A 145 17.59 5.74 4.61
N GLU A 146 17.95 5.11 3.51
CA GLU A 146 19.30 4.52 3.34
C GLU A 146 20.40 5.59 3.42
N LEU A 147 20.21 6.75 2.78
CA LEU A 147 21.13 7.88 2.88
C LEU A 147 21.27 8.39 4.32
N TYR A 148 20.14 8.59 5.01
CA TYR A 148 20.17 9.05 6.41
C TYR A 148 20.97 8.10 7.30
N ILE A 149 20.76 6.79 7.18
CA ILE A 149 21.51 5.79 7.93
C ILE A 149 22.98 5.76 7.50
N GLY A 150 23.26 5.90 6.20
CA GLY A 150 24.60 5.99 5.66
C GLY A 150 25.39 7.16 6.24
N ARG A 151 24.80 8.37 6.25
CA ARG A 151 25.40 9.58 6.86
C ARG A 151 25.69 9.37 8.36
N TYR A 152 24.76 8.77 9.11
CA TYR A 152 24.97 8.43 10.52
C TYR A 152 26.21 7.55 10.73
N TYR A 153 26.41 6.53 9.86
CA TYR A 153 27.59 5.68 9.95
C TYR A 153 28.87 6.42 9.55
N VAL A 154 28.84 7.36 8.61
CA VAL A 154 29.97 8.24 8.28
C VAL A 154 30.39 9.07 9.49
N ASP A 155 29.45 9.71 10.18
CA ASP A 155 29.70 10.51 11.39
C ASP A 155 30.33 9.67 12.52
N LYS A 156 29.98 8.40 12.58
CA LYS A 156 30.58 7.42 13.53
C LYS A 156 31.86 6.77 13.02
N LYS A 157 32.38 7.20 11.85
CA LYS A 157 33.57 6.62 11.19
C LYS A 157 33.46 5.12 10.93
N LYS A 158 32.24 4.62 10.76
CA LYS A 158 31.93 3.22 10.43
C LYS A 158 31.78 3.08 8.91
N TRP A 159 32.89 2.97 8.20
CA TRP A 159 32.96 3.06 6.75
C TRP A 159 32.23 1.92 6.04
N ILE A 160 32.43 0.65 6.45
CA ILE A 160 31.81 -0.52 5.79
C ILE A 160 30.27 -0.47 5.86
N PRO A 161 29.63 -0.26 7.03
CA PRO A 161 28.20 -0.06 7.06
C PRO A 161 27.71 1.11 6.22
N ALA A 162 28.44 2.25 6.21
CA ALA A 162 28.10 3.42 5.39
C ALA A 162 28.10 3.07 3.89
N ILE A 163 29.18 2.44 3.41
CA ILE A 163 29.29 1.98 2.01
C ILE A 163 28.11 1.09 1.63
N ASN A 164 27.73 0.13 2.49
CA ASN A 164 26.62 -0.78 2.20
C ASN A 164 25.29 -0.03 2.06
N ARG A 165 25.05 1.02 2.87
CA ARG A 165 23.85 1.85 2.76
C ARG A 165 23.81 2.64 1.46
N PHE A 166 24.90 3.32 1.11
CA PHE A 166 24.97 4.06 -0.14
C PHE A 166 24.89 3.13 -1.38
N LYS A 167 25.51 1.95 -1.33
CA LYS A 167 25.36 0.92 -2.37
C LYS A 167 23.91 0.44 -2.52
N ASN A 168 23.14 0.36 -1.43
CA ASN A 168 21.72 0.04 -1.52
C ASN A 168 20.96 1.09 -2.34
N VAL A 169 21.28 2.38 -2.18
CA VAL A 169 20.66 3.45 -3.00
C VAL A 169 21.02 3.26 -4.47
N VAL A 170 22.29 3.10 -4.78
CA VAL A 170 22.75 2.95 -6.17
C VAL A 170 22.17 1.70 -6.85
N ASN A 171 22.04 0.58 -6.11
CA ASN A 171 21.64 -0.69 -6.72
C ASN A 171 20.12 -0.91 -6.75
N LYS A 172 19.35 -0.27 -5.86
CA LYS A 172 17.91 -0.55 -5.69
C LYS A 172 17.02 0.67 -5.97
N TYR A 173 17.59 1.87 -5.93
CA TYR A 173 16.86 3.12 -6.01
C TYR A 173 17.55 4.11 -6.95
N ASP A 174 18.09 3.59 -8.06
CA ASP A 174 18.88 4.32 -9.07
C ASP A 174 18.09 5.38 -9.83
N THR A 175 16.74 5.27 -9.82
CA THR A 175 15.84 6.25 -10.46
C THR A 175 15.49 7.43 -9.53
N THR A 176 15.91 7.40 -8.27
CA THR A 176 15.56 8.43 -7.28
C THR A 176 16.49 9.63 -7.34
N ILE A 177 16.00 10.78 -6.85
CA ILE A 177 16.81 12.01 -6.74
C ILE A 177 18.03 11.88 -5.83
N TYR A 178 18.13 10.80 -5.08
CA TYR A 178 19.16 10.55 -4.07
C TYR A 178 20.40 9.83 -4.61
N ILE A 179 20.37 9.38 -5.86
CA ILE A 179 21.48 8.60 -6.46
C ILE A 179 22.78 9.40 -6.52
N GLU A 180 22.72 10.67 -6.91
CA GLU A 180 23.89 11.52 -7.05
C GLU A 180 24.65 11.67 -5.73
N GLU A 181 23.92 11.90 -4.63
CA GLU A 181 24.55 11.97 -3.32
C GLU A 181 25.14 10.63 -2.89
N ALA A 182 24.45 9.51 -3.14
CA ALA A 182 24.93 8.19 -2.78
C ALA A 182 26.26 7.87 -3.50
N LEU A 183 26.35 8.18 -4.80
CA LEU A 183 27.57 8.04 -5.59
C LEU A 183 28.70 8.92 -5.05
N TYR A 184 28.40 10.20 -4.80
CA TYR A 184 29.38 11.13 -4.23
C TYR A 184 29.95 10.60 -2.89
N ARG A 185 29.10 10.14 -2.00
CA ARG A 185 29.52 9.59 -0.70
C ARG A 185 30.35 8.32 -0.83
N LEU A 186 30.04 7.46 -1.79
CA LEU A 186 30.84 6.27 -2.08
C LEU A 186 32.24 6.65 -2.54
N VAL A 187 32.35 7.60 -3.49
CA VAL A 187 33.66 8.11 -3.96
C VAL A 187 34.45 8.70 -2.81
N GLU A 188 33.84 9.58 -1.99
CA GLU A 188 34.49 10.21 -0.83
C GLU A 188 35.06 9.15 0.13
N ILE A 189 34.26 8.14 0.51
CA ILE A 189 34.70 7.11 1.47
C ILE A 189 35.79 6.23 0.85
N HIS A 190 35.64 5.79 -0.40
CA HIS A 190 36.67 4.99 -1.05
C HIS A 190 38.00 5.75 -1.15
N TYR A 191 37.96 7.04 -1.45
CA TYR A 191 39.15 7.88 -1.50
C TYR A 191 39.81 8.02 -0.11
N LEU A 192 39.02 8.26 0.94
CA LEU A 192 39.51 8.34 2.34
C LEU A 192 40.17 7.04 2.80
N LEU A 193 39.68 5.90 2.31
CA LEU A 193 40.26 4.58 2.61
C LEU A 193 41.45 4.20 1.73
N GLY A 194 41.85 5.06 0.78
CA GLY A 194 42.92 4.78 -0.16
C GLY A 194 42.57 3.81 -1.31
N LEU A 195 41.28 3.48 -1.44
CA LEU A 195 40.74 2.56 -2.47
C LEU A 195 40.46 3.31 -3.76
N LYS A 196 41.52 3.89 -4.37
CA LYS A 196 41.38 4.82 -5.53
C LYS A 196 40.74 4.16 -6.78
N GLU A 197 40.97 2.89 -7.00
CA GLU A 197 40.37 2.18 -8.14
C GLU A 197 38.88 1.94 -7.95
N GLU A 198 38.41 1.70 -6.72
CA GLU A 198 36.99 1.60 -6.41
C GLU A 198 36.28 2.98 -6.47
N ALA A 199 37.02 4.06 -6.17
CA ALA A 199 36.47 5.41 -6.30
C ALA A 199 36.27 5.89 -7.76
N LYS A 200 36.90 5.22 -8.74
CA LYS A 200 36.79 5.54 -10.17
C LYS A 200 35.66 4.75 -10.88
N LYS A 201 35.15 3.70 -10.26
CA LYS A 201 34.03 2.89 -10.77
C LYS A 201 32.70 3.55 -10.50
#